data_d77bf5d2e814c06ebf0fc16cadc9df35
#
_entry.id   d77bf5d2e814c06ebf0fc16cadc9df35
#
_cell.length_a   1.000
_cell.length_b   1.000
_cell.length_c   1.000
_cell.angle_alpha   90.00
_cell.angle_beta   90.00
_cell.angle_gamma   90.00
#
_symmetry.space_group_name_H-M   'P 1'
#
loop_
_entity.id
_entity.type
_entity.pdbx_description
1 polymer ?
#
loop_
_entity_poly.entity_id
_entity_poly.type
_entity_poly.pdbx_seq_one_letter_code
_entity_poly.pdbx_strand_id
1 'polypeptide(L)'
;ATLTVTAESGSVVTATLGTKQYTGTCGSNGKCALTVNYAGTYSVTATKSGVSSSTVSASVSTSGGSYTATVKFCTLTVTIDSGSTVKAVNGSTTLTATSNGTAKFYLPNTGTWSVTATKNGETATGSVACSSYTGYTLELSYVKVFGVCWNYNAQSTALTRLKKSTDPNGLVNVDITTNPAPAVGTGAGSSPFDNYLPWSGMDEYNIINNAVSYKKGQSGFSRSSYDTVVFIPEYYFRIIDDAANKKRYFYIADKAKSGFTKHPGSGKYVGRYNTISGHYSKTGAAP
;
A
#
# COMPACT_ATOMS: atom_id res chain seq x y z
N ALA A 1 46.59 -14.58 -5.66
CA ALA A 1 45.51 -14.46 -6.64
C ALA A 1 44.62 -13.28 -6.29
N THR A 2 43.95 -12.74 -7.30
CA THR A 2 42.96 -11.68 -7.10
C THR A 2 41.53 -12.28 -7.27
N LEU A 3 40.73 -12.21 -6.22
CA LEU A 3 39.32 -12.55 -6.29
C LEU A 3 38.47 -11.26 -6.36
N THR A 4 37.93 -10.99 -7.53
CA THR A 4 37.05 -9.83 -7.75
C THR A 4 35.60 -10.25 -7.43
N VAL A 5 35.03 -9.64 -6.41
CA VAL A 5 33.63 -9.89 -6.02
C VAL A 5 32.76 -8.75 -6.49
N THR A 6 31.67 -9.08 -7.18
CA THR A 6 30.60 -8.12 -7.53
C THR A 6 29.48 -8.25 -6.51
N ALA A 7 29.11 -7.13 -5.87
CA ALA A 7 27.99 -7.01 -4.93
C ALA A 7 27.41 -5.59 -4.97
N GLU A 8 26.41 -5.31 -4.14
CA GLU A 8 25.86 -3.94 -4.01
C GLU A 8 26.97 -2.95 -3.60
N SER A 9 26.96 -1.76 -4.20
CA SER A 9 27.92 -0.69 -3.86
C SER A 9 27.93 -0.41 -2.35
N GLY A 10 29.13 -0.29 -1.77
CA GLY A 10 29.33 -0.09 -0.34
C GLY A 10 29.05 -1.33 0.54
N SER A 11 28.84 -2.52 -0.05
CA SER A 11 28.80 -3.77 0.72
C SER A 11 30.20 -4.12 1.22
N VAL A 12 30.29 -4.66 2.43
CA VAL A 12 31.49 -5.32 2.93
C VAL A 12 31.45 -6.78 2.49
N VAL A 13 32.44 -7.19 1.71
CA VAL A 13 32.57 -8.57 1.24
C VAL A 13 33.53 -9.31 2.14
N THR A 14 33.20 -10.58 2.47
CA THR A 14 34.06 -11.51 3.20
C THR A 14 34.22 -12.78 2.38
N ALA A 15 35.47 -13.15 2.08
CA ALA A 15 35.82 -14.43 1.47
C ALA A 15 36.58 -15.30 2.50
N THR A 16 36.06 -16.50 2.79
CA THR A 16 36.57 -17.38 3.85
C THR A 16 37.05 -18.70 3.25
N LEU A 17 38.26 -19.13 3.60
CA LEU A 17 38.81 -20.45 3.31
C LEU A 17 39.31 -21.09 4.60
N GLY A 18 38.58 -22.06 5.14
CA GLY A 18 38.84 -22.60 6.47
C GLY A 18 38.80 -21.52 7.55
N THR A 19 39.92 -21.29 8.23
CA THR A 19 40.05 -20.23 9.27
C THR A 19 40.52 -18.87 8.69
N LYS A 20 40.83 -18.81 7.40
CA LYS A 20 41.38 -17.61 6.77
C LYS A 20 40.27 -16.75 6.18
N GLN A 21 40.29 -15.46 6.49
CA GLN A 21 39.31 -14.50 6.00
C GLN A 21 40.02 -13.35 5.28
N TYR A 22 39.39 -12.89 4.19
CA TYR A 22 39.76 -11.73 3.39
C TYR A 22 38.55 -10.85 3.23
N THR A 23 38.69 -9.58 3.57
CA THR A 23 37.58 -8.61 3.56
C THR A 23 37.91 -7.41 2.67
N GLY A 24 36.88 -6.79 2.13
CA GLY A 24 36.99 -5.55 1.39
C GLY A 24 35.64 -4.91 1.17
N THR A 25 35.61 -3.62 0.84
CA THR A 25 34.38 -2.87 0.58
C THR A 25 34.22 -2.65 -0.93
N CYS A 26 33.02 -2.94 -1.46
CA CYS A 26 32.70 -2.68 -2.86
C CYS A 26 32.63 -1.17 -3.14
N GLY A 27 33.33 -0.74 -4.17
CA GLY A 27 33.29 0.64 -4.68
C GLY A 27 31.93 1.01 -5.28
N SER A 28 31.84 2.23 -5.82
CA SER A 28 30.63 2.74 -6.49
C SER A 28 30.21 1.90 -7.70
N ASN A 29 31.16 1.19 -8.32
CA ASN A 29 30.89 0.26 -9.42
C ASN A 29 30.41 -1.13 -8.97
N GLY A 30 30.19 -1.34 -7.67
CA GLY A 30 29.76 -2.60 -7.09
C GLY A 30 30.83 -3.69 -7.10
N LYS A 31 32.11 -3.35 -7.25
CA LYS A 31 33.23 -4.32 -7.29
C LYS A 31 34.15 -4.13 -6.11
N CYS A 32 34.66 -5.27 -5.62
CA CYS A 32 35.70 -5.36 -4.59
C CYS A 32 36.74 -6.39 -5.04
N ALA A 33 38.03 -6.00 -5.06
CA ALA A 33 39.13 -6.89 -5.36
C ALA A 33 39.82 -7.32 -4.06
N LEU A 34 39.82 -8.62 -3.80
CA LEU A 34 40.45 -9.24 -2.62
C LEU A 34 41.75 -9.96 -3.07
N THR A 35 42.88 -9.65 -2.45
CA THR A 35 44.09 -10.42 -2.63
C THR A 35 44.05 -11.65 -1.73
N VAL A 36 43.93 -12.83 -2.34
CA VAL A 36 43.88 -14.11 -1.64
C VAL A 36 45.13 -14.92 -1.89
N ASN A 37 45.70 -15.50 -0.84
CA ASN A 37 47.04 -16.10 -0.88
C ASN A 37 47.06 -17.61 -1.06
N TYR A 38 45.91 -18.27 -1.04
CA TYR A 38 45.77 -19.72 -1.06
C TYR A 38 44.84 -20.17 -2.20
N ALA A 39 45.15 -21.30 -2.83
CA ALA A 39 44.19 -22.01 -3.66
C ALA A 39 43.14 -22.72 -2.80
N GLY A 40 41.94 -22.85 -3.30
CA GLY A 40 40.84 -23.51 -2.63
C GLY A 40 39.47 -22.93 -2.99
N THR A 41 38.43 -23.48 -2.43
CA THR A 41 37.05 -23.00 -2.60
C THR A 41 36.70 -22.06 -1.45
N TYR A 42 36.54 -20.80 -1.76
CA TYR A 42 36.15 -19.75 -0.82
C TYR A 42 34.63 -19.69 -0.66
N SER A 43 34.18 -19.58 0.57
CA SER A 43 32.82 -19.14 0.88
C SER A 43 32.79 -17.62 0.89
N VAL A 44 32.00 -17.02 -0.01
CA VAL A 44 31.94 -15.57 -0.18
C VAL A 44 30.57 -15.05 0.21
N THR A 45 30.55 -14.05 1.11
CA THR A 45 29.34 -13.35 1.54
C THR A 45 29.54 -11.84 1.36
N ALA A 46 28.45 -11.11 1.30
CA ALA A 46 28.45 -9.65 1.36
C ALA A 46 27.49 -9.18 2.45
N THR A 47 27.87 -8.12 3.17
CA THR A 47 27.03 -7.49 4.17
C THR A 47 26.68 -6.08 3.72
N LYS A 48 25.37 -5.75 3.68
CA LYS A 48 24.86 -4.42 3.33
C LYS A 48 23.81 -4.00 4.36
N SER A 49 23.99 -2.81 4.95
CA SER A 49 23.10 -2.28 5.98
C SER A 49 22.81 -3.29 7.11
N GLY A 50 23.85 -4.00 7.56
CA GLY A 50 23.76 -5.02 8.63
C GLY A 50 23.16 -6.37 8.19
N VAL A 51 22.77 -6.52 6.92
CA VAL A 51 22.21 -7.77 6.38
C VAL A 51 23.28 -8.51 5.61
N SER A 52 23.54 -9.78 5.96
CA SER A 52 24.44 -10.66 5.22
C SER A 52 23.68 -11.42 4.13
N SER A 53 24.26 -11.47 2.93
CA SER A 53 23.75 -12.25 1.79
C SER A 53 23.79 -13.75 2.06
N SER A 54 23.15 -14.51 1.18
CA SER A 54 23.45 -15.94 1.02
C SER A 54 24.93 -16.11 0.61
N THR A 55 25.51 -17.25 1.02
CA THR A 55 26.88 -17.62 0.66
C THR A 55 26.95 -18.09 -0.78
N VAL A 56 27.98 -17.61 -1.53
CA VAL A 56 28.35 -18.15 -2.84
C VAL A 56 29.74 -18.76 -2.77
N SER A 57 30.02 -19.77 -3.58
CA SER A 57 31.33 -20.41 -3.65
C SER A 57 32.17 -19.80 -4.77
N ALA A 58 33.46 -19.58 -4.51
CA ALA A 58 34.43 -19.12 -5.51
C ALA A 58 35.65 -20.02 -5.47
N SER A 59 35.94 -20.73 -6.56
CA SER A 59 37.11 -21.59 -6.65
C SER A 59 38.32 -20.83 -7.20
N VAL A 60 39.40 -20.85 -6.43
CA VAL A 60 40.70 -20.27 -6.76
C VAL A 60 41.69 -21.44 -6.96
N SER A 61 42.14 -21.69 -8.18
CA SER A 61 42.95 -22.88 -8.50
C SER A 61 44.44 -22.64 -8.42
N THR A 62 44.92 -21.39 -8.65
CA THR A 62 46.34 -21.08 -8.66
C THR A 62 46.66 -19.76 -7.97
N SER A 63 47.87 -19.65 -7.41
CA SER A 63 48.40 -18.36 -6.96
C SER A 63 48.72 -17.47 -8.20
N GLY A 64 48.36 -16.19 -8.16
CA GLY A 64 48.60 -15.22 -9.24
C GLY A 64 47.49 -15.11 -10.28
N GLY A 65 46.46 -15.97 -10.25
CA GLY A 65 45.31 -15.89 -11.16
C GLY A 65 44.27 -14.82 -10.76
N SER A 66 43.38 -14.53 -11.72
CA SER A 66 42.20 -13.66 -11.49
C SER A 66 40.92 -14.48 -11.50
N TYR A 67 40.10 -14.34 -10.50
CA TYR A 67 38.87 -15.08 -10.28
C TYR A 67 37.72 -14.11 -9.97
N THR A 68 36.50 -14.55 -10.19
CA THR A 68 35.32 -13.72 -9.94
C THR A 68 34.28 -14.45 -9.12
N ALA A 69 33.54 -13.70 -8.32
CA ALA A 69 32.30 -14.13 -7.66
C ALA A 69 31.25 -13.05 -7.75
N THR A 70 29.97 -13.43 -7.75
CA THR A 70 28.86 -12.46 -7.73
C THR A 70 27.95 -12.80 -6.59
N VAL A 71 27.79 -11.89 -5.66
CA VAL A 71 26.90 -11.97 -4.51
C VAL A 71 25.74 -11.00 -4.72
N LYS A 72 24.51 -11.46 -4.55
CA LYS A 72 23.33 -10.67 -4.85
C LYS A 72 22.40 -10.56 -3.64
N PHE A 73 21.69 -9.45 -3.56
CA PHE A 73 20.54 -9.25 -2.70
C PHE A 73 19.30 -9.10 -3.57
N CYS A 74 18.13 -9.50 -3.07
CA CYS A 74 16.89 -8.90 -3.51
C CYS A 74 16.78 -7.53 -2.84
N THR A 75 16.32 -6.51 -3.54
CA THR A 75 16.01 -5.22 -2.91
C THR A 75 14.49 -5.05 -2.86
N LEU A 76 13.97 -4.65 -1.72
CA LEU A 76 12.55 -4.34 -1.55
C LEU A 76 12.41 -2.88 -1.13
N THR A 77 11.65 -2.13 -1.91
CA THR A 77 11.24 -0.76 -1.55
C THR A 77 9.76 -0.78 -1.18
N VAL A 78 9.48 -0.43 0.07
CA VAL A 78 8.10 -0.33 0.59
C VAL A 78 7.72 1.14 0.65
N THR A 79 6.68 1.52 -0.07
CA THR A 79 6.08 2.87 -0.01
C THR A 79 5.00 2.86 1.06
N ILE A 80 5.11 3.73 2.05
CA ILE A 80 4.18 3.91 3.17
C ILE A 80 4.42 5.27 3.82
N ASP A 81 3.47 5.79 4.57
CA ASP A 81 3.56 7.08 5.27
C ASP A 81 4.89 7.23 6.03
N SER A 82 5.49 8.43 5.94
CA SER A 82 6.70 8.78 6.70
C SER A 82 6.50 8.60 8.21
N GLY A 83 7.51 8.12 8.90
CA GLY A 83 7.47 7.82 10.33
C GLY A 83 6.85 6.45 10.67
N SER A 84 6.53 5.62 9.66
CA SER A 84 6.11 4.23 9.88
C SER A 84 7.30 3.34 10.21
N THR A 85 7.16 2.46 11.19
CA THR A 85 8.08 1.34 11.39
C THR A 85 7.66 0.20 10.47
N VAL A 86 8.54 -0.18 9.54
CA VAL A 86 8.30 -1.23 8.56
C VAL A 86 9.12 -2.47 8.93
N LYS A 87 8.46 -3.61 9.00
CA LYS A 87 9.06 -4.93 9.29
C LYS A 87 8.82 -5.87 8.13
N ALA A 88 9.89 -6.46 7.58
CA ALA A 88 9.84 -7.49 6.55
C ALA A 88 10.32 -8.82 7.13
N VAL A 89 9.55 -9.90 6.91
CA VAL A 89 9.78 -11.22 7.52
C VAL A 89 9.73 -12.31 6.46
N ASN A 90 10.72 -13.20 6.47
CA ASN A 90 10.71 -14.46 5.73
C ASN A 90 11.32 -15.56 6.61
N GLY A 91 10.51 -16.54 7.02
CA GLY A 91 10.91 -17.56 7.99
C GLY A 91 11.39 -16.93 9.30
N SER A 92 12.61 -17.26 9.71
CA SER A 92 13.25 -16.70 10.90
C SER A 92 13.90 -15.32 10.67
N THR A 93 14.04 -14.88 9.42
CA THR A 93 14.68 -13.60 9.09
C THR A 93 13.70 -12.45 9.28
N THR A 94 14.09 -11.48 10.08
CA THR A 94 13.32 -10.26 10.32
C THR A 94 14.21 -9.04 10.06
N LEU A 95 13.73 -8.13 9.23
CA LEU A 95 14.37 -6.86 8.93
C LEU A 95 13.43 -5.72 9.32
N THR A 96 13.98 -4.63 9.87
CA THR A 96 13.18 -3.47 10.30
C THR A 96 13.83 -2.18 9.79
N ALA A 97 12.99 -1.25 9.33
CA ALA A 97 13.40 0.08 8.92
C ALA A 97 12.32 1.11 9.25
N THR A 98 12.70 2.37 9.41
CA THR A 98 11.75 3.49 9.52
C THR A 98 11.57 4.12 8.15
N SER A 99 10.32 4.34 7.74
CA SER A 99 9.98 5.00 6.47
C SER A 99 10.12 6.52 6.57
N ASN A 100 10.68 7.12 5.52
CA ASN A 100 10.60 8.56 5.24
C ASN A 100 9.69 8.87 4.02
N GLY A 101 8.66 8.06 3.82
CA GLY A 101 7.85 7.93 2.62
C GLY A 101 8.13 6.61 1.92
N THR A 102 9.36 6.11 2.05
CA THR A 102 9.79 4.78 1.60
C THR A 102 10.70 4.12 2.63
N ALA A 103 10.67 2.78 2.69
CA ALA A 103 11.63 1.97 3.44
C ALA A 103 12.29 0.98 2.49
N LYS A 104 13.63 0.96 2.44
CA LYS A 104 14.40 0.07 1.58
C LYS A 104 15.04 -1.05 2.39
N PHE A 105 14.90 -2.28 1.90
CA PHE A 105 15.50 -3.48 2.47
C PHE A 105 16.42 -4.16 1.47
N TYR A 106 17.52 -4.73 1.97
CA TYR A 106 18.35 -5.69 1.29
C TYR A 106 17.98 -7.07 1.83
N LEU A 107 17.35 -7.88 1.00
CA LEU A 107 16.84 -9.20 1.40
C LEU A 107 17.88 -10.26 1.04
N PRO A 108 18.31 -11.09 2.02
CA PRO A 108 19.39 -12.06 1.78
C PRO A 108 18.96 -13.22 0.89
N ASN A 109 17.66 -13.52 0.85
CA ASN A 109 17.10 -14.69 0.18
C ASN A 109 15.93 -14.32 -0.73
N THR A 110 15.72 -15.13 -1.77
CA THR A 110 14.45 -15.17 -2.51
C THR A 110 13.34 -15.80 -1.63
N GLY A 111 12.10 -15.70 -2.09
CA GLY A 111 10.92 -16.24 -1.39
C GLY A 111 9.86 -15.18 -1.12
N THR A 112 8.82 -15.55 -0.41
CA THR A 112 7.74 -14.64 -0.04
C THR A 112 8.08 -13.93 1.26
N TRP A 113 8.11 -12.61 1.20
CA TRP A 113 8.32 -11.73 2.34
C TRP A 113 7.01 -11.13 2.79
N SER A 114 6.63 -11.34 4.05
CA SER A 114 5.51 -10.67 4.68
C SER A 114 5.98 -9.33 5.22
N VAL A 115 5.24 -8.26 4.91
CA VAL A 115 5.60 -6.90 5.29
C VAL A 115 4.50 -6.32 6.16
N THR A 116 4.89 -5.75 7.28
CA THR A 116 4.01 -5.05 8.22
C THR A 116 4.56 -3.67 8.48
N ALA A 117 3.73 -2.66 8.31
CA ALA A 117 4.04 -1.29 8.70
C ALA A 117 3.16 -0.87 9.87
N THR A 118 3.74 -0.20 10.86
CA THR A 118 3.03 0.30 12.05
C THR A 118 3.32 1.79 12.28
N LYS A 119 2.29 2.55 12.61
CA LYS A 119 2.39 3.97 12.96
C LYS A 119 1.20 4.36 13.84
N ASN A 120 1.47 4.97 15.00
CA ASN A 120 0.43 5.46 15.92
C ASN A 120 -0.61 4.39 16.28
N GLY A 121 -0.19 3.13 16.47
CA GLY A 121 -1.09 2.01 16.78
C GLY A 121 -1.84 1.42 15.59
N GLU A 122 -1.72 2.01 14.40
CA GLU A 122 -2.30 1.47 13.17
C GLU A 122 -1.33 0.51 12.48
N THR A 123 -1.87 -0.46 11.76
CA THR A 123 -1.10 -1.48 11.06
C THR A 123 -1.56 -1.59 9.61
N ALA A 124 -0.60 -1.63 8.69
CA ALA A 124 -0.81 -1.98 7.29
C ALA A 124 0.04 -3.21 6.96
N THR A 125 -0.52 -4.16 6.21
CA THR A 125 0.16 -5.42 5.87
C THR A 125 0.11 -5.69 4.38
N GLY A 126 1.10 -6.41 3.90
CA GLY A 126 1.17 -6.90 2.53
C GLY A 126 2.22 -7.99 2.41
N SER A 127 2.39 -8.52 1.22
CA SER A 127 3.43 -9.50 0.93
C SER A 127 4.00 -9.30 -0.46
N VAL A 128 5.23 -9.75 -0.67
CA VAL A 128 5.90 -9.71 -1.96
C VAL A 128 6.63 -11.02 -2.20
N ALA A 129 6.42 -11.62 -3.37
CA ALA A 129 7.14 -12.81 -3.80
C ALA A 129 8.40 -12.40 -4.56
N CYS A 130 9.56 -12.53 -3.91
CA CYS A 130 10.87 -12.26 -4.50
C CYS A 130 11.38 -13.54 -5.16
N SER A 131 11.14 -13.71 -6.45
CA SER A 131 11.52 -14.92 -7.20
C SER A 131 12.97 -14.91 -7.72
N SER A 132 13.61 -13.74 -7.76
CA SER A 132 14.97 -13.52 -8.25
C SER A 132 15.67 -12.40 -7.50
N TYR A 133 17.00 -12.32 -7.62
CA TYR A 133 17.80 -11.25 -7.00
C TYR A 133 17.70 -9.94 -7.82
N THR A 134 16.52 -9.33 -7.79
CA THR A 134 16.21 -8.04 -8.46
C THR A 134 15.53 -7.07 -7.49
N GLY A 135 15.10 -5.91 -7.99
CA GLY A 135 14.33 -4.93 -7.24
C GLY A 135 12.84 -5.26 -7.26
N TYR A 136 12.21 -5.13 -6.10
CA TYR A 136 10.78 -5.28 -5.88
C TYR A 136 10.22 -4.03 -5.20
N THR A 137 8.96 -3.75 -5.45
CA THR A 137 8.23 -2.66 -4.82
C THR A 137 6.95 -3.18 -4.17
N LEU A 138 6.57 -2.58 -3.04
CA LEU A 138 5.31 -2.85 -2.35
C LEU A 138 4.74 -1.54 -1.85
N GLU A 139 3.49 -1.25 -2.21
CA GLU A 139 2.76 -0.12 -1.67
C GLU A 139 1.86 -0.59 -0.54
N LEU A 140 1.98 0.04 0.62
CA LEU A 140 1.12 -0.17 1.78
C LEU A 140 0.39 1.12 2.12
N SER A 141 -0.79 0.99 2.68
CA SER A 141 -1.55 2.13 3.21
C SER A 141 -2.40 1.69 4.39
N TYR A 142 -2.49 2.56 5.39
CA TYR A 142 -3.37 2.33 6.54
C TYR A 142 -4.83 2.46 6.12
N VAL A 143 -5.69 1.68 6.78
CA VAL A 143 -7.14 1.80 6.60
C VAL A 143 -7.59 3.19 7.03
N LYS A 144 -8.32 3.91 6.19
CA LYS A 144 -8.90 5.21 6.51
C LYS A 144 -10.31 5.01 7.07
N VAL A 145 -10.60 5.59 8.23
CA VAL A 145 -11.90 5.50 8.88
C VAL A 145 -12.48 6.90 9.11
N PHE A 146 -13.68 7.08 8.63
CA PHE A 146 -14.49 8.29 8.79
C PHE A 146 -15.70 7.98 9.64
N GLY A 147 -16.23 8.98 10.35
CA GLY A 147 -17.40 8.76 11.20
C GLY A 147 -18.32 9.97 11.31
N VAL A 148 -19.59 9.68 11.55
CA VAL A 148 -20.61 10.67 11.92
C VAL A 148 -21.42 10.17 13.11
N CYS A 149 -21.85 11.11 13.96
CA CYS A 149 -22.76 10.85 15.06
C CYS A 149 -24.13 11.43 14.72
N TRP A 150 -25.16 10.63 14.87
CA TRP A 150 -26.55 11.05 14.87
C TRP A 150 -27.06 11.11 16.31
N ASN A 151 -27.43 12.29 16.79
CA ASN A 151 -28.13 12.46 18.07
C ASN A 151 -29.64 12.45 17.81
N TYR A 152 -30.30 11.31 18.00
CA TYR A 152 -31.70 11.15 17.70
C TYR A 152 -32.61 11.63 18.85
N ASN A 153 -32.05 12.14 19.95
CA ASN A 153 -32.79 12.87 20.97
C ASN A 153 -33.00 14.36 20.63
N ALA A 154 -32.20 14.89 19.70
CA ALA A 154 -32.38 16.25 19.23
C ALA A 154 -33.51 16.33 18.21
N GLN A 155 -34.28 17.44 18.24
CA GLN A 155 -35.32 17.70 17.22
C GLN A 155 -34.73 17.94 15.83
N SER A 156 -33.41 18.19 15.75
CA SER A 156 -32.68 18.40 14.53
C SER A 156 -32.14 17.06 14.03
N THR A 157 -32.26 16.81 12.72
CA THR A 157 -31.66 15.67 12.02
C THR A 157 -30.17 15.83 11.77
N ALA A 158 -29.52 16.78 12.45
CA ALA A 158 -28.13 17.12 12.20
C ALA A 158 -27.19 15.96 12.55
N LEU A 159 -26.48 15.50 11.54
CA LEU A 159 -25.34 14.61 11.70
C LEU A 159 -24.11 15.43 12.08
N THR A 160 -23.43 15.06 13.15
CA THR A 160 -22.17 15.66 13.55
C THR A 160 -21.02 14.80 13.04
N ARG A 161 -20.11 15.39 12.27
CA ARG A 161 -18.90 14.70 11.81
C ARG A 161 -17.97 14.45 12.99
N LEU A 162 -17.48 13.22 13.10
CA LEU A 162 -16.51 12.84 14.12
C LEU A 162 -15.10 13.21 13.67
N LYS A 163 -14.27 13.56 14.64
CA LYS A 163 -12.81 13.74 14.52
C LYS A 163 -12.13 12.75 15.44
N LYS A 164 -10.82 12.53 15.27
CA LYS A 164 -10.03 11.70 16.19
C LYS A 164 -10.25 12.07 17.66
N SER A 165 -10.30 13.37 17.95
CA SER A 165 -10.46 13.91 19.31
C SER A 165 -11.88 13.83 19.87
N THR A 166 -12.89 13.66 19.02
CA THR A 166 -14.31 13.67 19.42
C THR A 166 -15.02 12.34 19.20
N ASP A 167 -14.33 11.35 18.63
CA ASP A 167 -14.87 9.99 18.47
C ASP A 167 -14.74 9.20 19.77
N PRO A 168 -15.86 8.90 20.47
CA PRO A 168 -15.81 8.19 21.75
C PRO A 168 -15.41 6.72 21.59
N ASN A 169 -15.48 6.18 20.37
CA ASN A 169 -15.13 4.80 20.07
C ASN A 169 -13.68 4.64 19.54
N GLY A 170 -12.96 5.75 19.33
CA GLY A 170 -11.56 5.74 18.89
C GLY A 170 -11.31 5.10 17.51
N LEU A 171 -12.33 5.08 16.65
CA LEU A 171 -12.25 4.43 15.34
C LEU A 171 -11.81 5.37 14.23
N VAL A 172 -12.19 6.67 14.31
CA VAL A 172 -11.86 7.69 13.32
C VAL A 172 -10.36 7.98 13.34
N ASN A 173 -9.74 7.91 12.17
CA ASN A 173 -8.31 8.20 12.02
C ASN A 173 -8.01 9.23 10.92
N VAL A 174 -9.05 9.80 10.30
CA VAL A 174 -8.94 10.91 9.34
C VAL A 174 -9.82 12.07 9.81
N ASP A 175 -9.18 13.22 10.03
CA ASP A 175 -9.90 14.45 10.38
C ASP A 175 -10.23 15.25 9.12
N ILE A 176 -11.51 15.34 8.77
CA ILE A 176 -12.03 16.23 7.74
C ILE A 176 -12.60 17.47 8.41
N THR A 177 -11.95 18.58 8.27
CA THR A 177 -12.32 19.86 8.93
C THR A 177 -13.13 20.80 8.05
N THR A 178 -12.98 20.69 6.73
CA THR A 178 -13.72 21.52 5.77
C THR A 178 -15.05 20.88 5.40
N ASN A 179 -16.04 21.69 5.07
CA ASN A 179 -17.32 21.22 4.58
C ASN A 179 -17.29 21.07 3.05
N PRO A 180 -18.05 20.11 2.49
CA PRO A 180 -18.29 20.07 1.06
C PRO A 180 -18.94 21.36 0.58
N ALA A 181 -18.52 21.84 -0.58
CA ALA A 181 -19.17 22.92 -1.29
C ALA A 181 -20.05 22.32 -2.41
N PRO A 182 -21.37 22.51 -2.37
CA PRO A 182 -22.26 21.97 -3.39
C PRO A 182 -22.00 22.63 -4.75
N ALA A 183 -22.34 21.94 -5.83
CA ALA A 183 -22.37 22.52 -7.16
C ALA A 183 -23.46 23.62 -7.23
N VAL A 184 -23.13 24.77 -7.77
CA VAL A 184 -24.07 25.88 -7.95
C VAL A 184 -24.09 26.28 -9.42
N GLY A 185 -25.28 26.30 -10.03
CA GLY A 185 -25.44 26.56 -11.47
C GLY A 185 -24.67 25.54 -12.32
N THR A 186 -23.79 26.01 -13.19
CA THR A 186 -22.91 25.19 -14.02
C THR A 186 -21.55 24.89 -13.35
N GLY A 187 -21.30 25.46 -12.16
CA GLY A 187 -20.06 25.26 -11.42
C GLY A 187 -19.97 23.85 -10.82
N ALA A 188 -18.78 23.31 -10.79
CA ALA A 188 -18.50 22.04 -10.11
C ALA A 188 -18.53 22.23 -8.58
N GLY A 189 -19.15 21.31 -7.86
CA GLY A 189 -18.98 21.22 -6.42
C GLY A 189 -17.59 20.68 -6.07
N SER A 190 -17.20 20.81 -4.81
CA SER A 190 -15.99 20.22 -4.27
C SER A 190 -16.28 19.55 -2.92
N SER A 191 -15.58 18.47 -2.65
CA SER A 191 -15.70 17.79 -1.37
C SER A 191 -14.32 17.36 -0.86
N PRO A 192 -14.01 17.60 0.42
CA PRO A 192 -12.78 17.12 1.02
C PRO A 192 -12.72 15.58 1.04
N PHE A 193 -13.85 14.89 0.85
CA PHE A 193 -13.92 13.45 0.71
C PHE A 193 -13.48 12.94 -0.66
N ASP A 194 -13.41 13.80 -1.69
CA ASP A 194 -13.03 13.41 -3.06
C ASP A 194 -11.60 12.86 -3.16
N ASN A 195 -10.79 13.05 -2.12
CA ASN A 195 -9.44 12.48 -2.02
C ASN A 195 -9.39 11.09 -1.36
N TYR A 196 -10.52 10.55 -0.94
CA TYR A 196 -10.60 9.30 -0.16
C TYR A 196 -11.62 8.32 -0.73
N LEU A 197 -11.31 7.03 -0.71
CA LEU A 197 -12.30 5.99 -0.96
C LEU A 197 -13.35 5.95 0.19
N PRO A 198 -14.61 5.63 -0.12
CA PRO A 198 -15.15 5.26 -1.44
C PRO A 198 -15.40 6.45 -2.38
N TRP A 199 -15.43 7.68 -1.88
CA TRP A 199 -15.89 8.87 -2.65
C TRP A 199 -15.03 9.17 -3.87
N SER A 200 -13.70 9.08 -3.76
CA SER A 200 -12.76 9.31 -4.88
C SER A 200 -12.91 8.29 -6.03
N GLY A 201 -13.47 7.15 -5.73
CA GLY A 201 -13.70 6.10 -6.72
C GLY A 201 -15.13 6.06 -7.27
N MET A 202 -16.03 6.94 -6.76
CA MET A 202 -17.38 7.07 -7.30
C MET A 202 -17.32 7.80 -8.64
N ASP A 203 -17.94 7.21 -9.67
CA ASP A 203 -17.98 7.81 -10.99
C ASP A 203 -19.27 7.45 -11.71
N GLU A 204 -19.62 8.24 -12.73
CA GLU A 204 -20.83 8.06 -13.51
C GLU A 204 -20.52 7.28 -14.78
N TYR A 205 -21.44 6.38 -15.13
CA TYR A 205 -21.37 5.55 -16.32
C TYR A 205 -22.72 5.53 -17.03
N ASN A 206 -22.69 5.35 -18.35
CA ASN A 206 -23.89 5.02 -19.11
C ASN A 206 -24.09 3.50 -19.17
N ILE A 207 -25.33 3.07 -19.16
CA ILE A 207 -25.75 1.72 -19.49
C ILE A 207 -26.35 1.73 -20.90
N ILE A 208 -25.78 0.91 -21.79
CA ILE A 208 -26.24 0.74 -23.17
C ILE A 208 -26.35 -0.77 -23.42
N ASN A 209 -27.51 -1.21 -23.90
CA ASN A 209 -27.77 -2.64 -24.14
C ASN A 209 -27.46 -3.53 -22.92
N ASN A 210 -27.86 -3.09 -21.72
CA ASN A 210 -27.63 -3.76 -20.43
C ASN A 210 -26.15 -3.93 -20.05
N ALA A 211 -25.24 -3.17 -20.66
CA ALA A 211 -23.82 -3.18 -20.36
C ALA A 211 -23.32 -1.80 -19.95
N VAL A 212 -22.38 -1.76 -19.02
CA VAL A 212 -21.64 -0.53 -18.68
C VAL A 212 -20.81 -0.12 -19.90
N SER A 213 -20.98 1.13 -20.33
CA SER A 213 -20.37 1.64 -21.56
C SER A 213 -19.52 2.89 -21.28
N TYR A 214 -20.04 4.08 -21.59
CA TYR A 214 -19.24 5.30 -21.45
C TYR A 214 -19.12 5.75 -19.99
N LYS A 215 -17.90 6.09 -19.59
CA LYS A 215 -17.60 6.78 -18.34
C LYS A 215 -17.76 8.29 -18.53
N LYS A 216 -18.20 9.02 -17.52
CA LYS A 216 -18.24 10.49 -17.52
C LYS A 216 -16.90 11.07 -17.98
N GLY A 217 -16.96 12.02 -18.90
CA GLY A 217 -15.77 12.63 -19.53
C GLY A 217 -15.31 11.95 -20.83
N GLN A 218 -15.80 10.74 -21.12
CA GLN A 218 -15.55 10.11 -22.43
C GLN A 218 -16.47 10.67 -23.50
N SER A 219 -15.98 10.70 -24.75
CA SER A 219 -16.82 10.99 -25.92
C SER A 219 -17.93 9.95 -26.02
N GLY A 220 -19.17 10.42 -26.17
CA GLY A 220 -20.37 9.56 -26.18
C GLY A 220 -21.09 9.45 -24.83
N PHE A 221 -20.51 9.90 -23.71
CA PHE A 221 -21.25 9.97 -22.45
C PHE A 221 -22.40 10.98 -22.54
N SER A 222 -23.61 10.55 -22.20
CA SER A 222 -24.81 11.43 -22.22
C SER A 222 -25.78 11.02 -21.11
N ARG A 223 -26.09 11.96 -20.22
CA ARG A 223 -27.09 11.76 -19.16
C ARG A 223 -28.52 11.79 -19.68
N SER A 224 -28.76 12.43 -20.83
CA SER A 224 -30.09 12.56 -21.43
C SER A 224 -30.41 11.42 -22.40
N SER A 225 -29.40 10.85 -23.05
CA SER A 225 -29.59 9.83 -24.07
C SER A 225 -29.60 8.40 -23.52
N TYR A 226 -28.87 8.17 -22.42
CA TYR A 226 -28.66 6.83 -21.87
C TYR A 226 -28.97 6.78 -20.37
N ASP A 227 -29.28 5.59 -19.89
CA ASP A 227 -29.36 5.33 -18.47
C ASP A 227 -28.01 5.66 -17.81
N THR A 228 -28.08 6.40 -16.72
CA THR A 228 -26.89 6.83 -16.02
C THR A 228 -26.87 6.23 -14.61
N VAL A 229 -25.79 5.56 -14.32
CA VAL A 229 -25.52 4.91 -13.01
C VAL A 229 -24.28 5.52 -12.39
N VAL A 230 -24.21 5.43 -11.07
CA VAL A 230 -23.01 5.74 -10.30
C VAL A 230 -22.39 4.45 -9.80
N PHE A 231 -21.13 4.24 -10.09
CA PHE A 231 -20.36 3.18 -9.47
C PHE A 231 -20.04 3.56 -8.04
N ILE A 232 -20.36 2.69 -7.09
CA ILE A 232 -19.99 2.81 -5.68
C ILE A 232 -18.87 1.81 -5.42
N PRO A 233 -17.62 2.26 -5.17
CA PRO A 233 -16.51 1.38 -4.85
C PRO A 233 -16.77 0.54 -3.61
N GLU A 234 -15.97 -0.49 -3.43
CA GLU A 234 -16.01 -1.29 -2.22
C GLU A 234 -15.68 -0.43 -1.00
N TYR A 235 -16.50 -0.54 0.04
CA TYR A 235 -16.24 0.05 1.34
C TYR A 235 -16.83 -0.81 2.46
N TYR A 236 -16.39 -0.55 3.67
CA TYR A 236 -16.81 -1.24 4.88
C TYR A 236 -17.47 -0.27 5.82
N PHE A 237 -18.42 -0.74 6.59
CA PHE A 237 -19.14 0.10 7.56
C PHE A 237 -19.24 -0.57 8.91
N ARG A 238 -19.42 0.25 9.93
CA ARG A 238 -19.78 -0.18 11.28
C ARG A 238 -20.77 0.80 11.86
N ILE A 239 -21.80 0.28 12.55
CA ILE A 239 -22.78 1.07 13.28
C ILE A 239 -22.65 0.72 14.75
N ILE A 240 -22.63 1.73 15.62
CA ILE A 240 -22.59 1.58 17.07
C ILE A 240 -23.73 2.39 17.65
N ASP A 241 -24.62 1.73 18.40
CA ASP A 241 -25.70 2.37 19.13
C ASP A 241 -25.28 2.66 20.58
N ASP A 242 -25.44 3.91 21.00
CA ASP A 242 -25.32 4.37 22.37
C ASP A 242 -26.71 4.80 22.84
N ALA A 243 -27.52 3.82 23.20
CA ALA A 243 -28.91 4.03 23.58
C ALA A 243 -29.04 4.91 24.83
N ALA A 244 -28.10 4.83 25.77
CA ALA A 244 -28.09 5.62 26.99
C ALA A 244 -28.00 7.12 26.70
N ASN A 245 -27.20 7.51 25.72
CA ASN A 245 -27.00 8.90 25.31
C ASN A 245 -27.84 9.30 24.09
N LYS A 246 -28.76 8.44 23.64
CA LYS A 246 -29.60 8.67 22.45
C LYS A 246 -28.78 9.01 21.21
N LYS A 247 -27.66 8.33 21.00
CA LYS A 247 -26.72 8.54 19.86
C LYS A 247 -26.51 7.27 19.07
N ARG A 248 -26.31 7.44 17.77
CA ARG A 248 -25.89 6.39 16.86
C ARG A 248 -24.69 6.88 16.07
N TYR A 249 -23.66 6.05 16.03
CA TYR A 249 -22.41 6.34 15.33
C TYR A 249 -22.34 5.48 14.09
N PHE A 250 -22.05 6.12 12.95
CA PHE A 250 -21.86 5.48 11.66
C PHE A 250 -20.42 5.67 11.22
N TYR A 251 -19.76 4.59 10.89
CA TYR A 251 -18.37 4.60 10.44
C TYR A 251 -18.25 4.00 9.05
N ILE A 252 -17.41 4.59 8.23
CA ILE A 252 -17.04 4.08 6.91
C ILE A 252 -15.51 3.89 6.89
N ALA A 253 -15.08 2.70 6.43
CA ALA A 253 -13.68 2.39 6.19
C ALA A 253 -13.46 2.09 4.69
N ASP A 254 -12.34 2.57 4.15
CA ASP A 254 -11.96 2.39 2.74
C ASP A 254 -11.53 0.96 2.41
N LYS A 255 -11.20 0.17 3.42
CA LYS A 255 -10.74 -1.23 3.30
C LYS A 255 -11.29 -2.08 4.44
N ALA A 256 -11.12 -3.38 4.33
CA ALA A 256 -11.46 -4.34 5.38
C ALA A 256 -10.75 -3.97 6.70
N LYS A 257 -11.53 -3.92 7.78
CA LYS A 257 -11.06 -3.65 9.15
C LYS A 257 -11.84 -4.53 10.12
N SER A 258 -11.15 -5.03 11.14
CA SER A 258 -11.79 -5.84 12.18
C SER A 258 -12.98 -5.10 12.81
N GLY A 259 -14.12 -5.77 12.96
CA GLY A 259 -15.36 -5.21 13.46
C GLY A 259 -16.13 -4.34 12.46
N PHE A 260 -15.71 -4.27 11.20
CA PHE A 260 -16.44 -3.65 10.10
C PHE A 260 -16.99 -4.71 9.14
N THR A 261 -18.14 -4.44 8.57
CA THR A 261 -18.79 -5.30 7.58
C THR A 261 -18.71 -4.65 6.20
N LYS A 262 -18.47 -5.46 5.16
CA LYS A 262 -18.55 -4.98 3.78
C LYS A 262 -19.96 -4.50 3.48
N HIS A 263 -20.10 -3.30 2.91
CA HIS A 263 -21.41 -2.76 2.55
C HIS A 263 -22.02 -3.58 1.39
N PRO A 264 -23.27 -4.07 1.51
CA PRO A 264 -23.88 -4.95 0.50
C PRO A 264 -23.99 -4.32 -0.89
N GLY A 265 -24.18 -2.99 -0.95
CA GLY A 265 -24.26 -2.22 -2.19
C GLY A 265 -22.92 -1.72 -2.74
N SER A 266 -21.77 -2.02 -2.07
CA SER A 266 -20.48 -1.56 -2.55
C SER A 266 -19.94 -2.45 -3.67
N GLY A 267 -19.08 -1.87 -4.53
CA GLY A 267 -18.58 -2.53 -5.73
C GLY A 267 -19.67 -2.74 -6.79
N LYS A 268 -20.70 -1.89 -6.80
CA LYS A 268 -21.89 -2.01 -7.65
C LYS A 268 -22.26 -0.68 -8.29
N TYR A 269 -23.08 -0.76 -9.30
CA TYR A 269 -23.68 0.39 -9.97
C TYR A 269 -25.08 0.64 -9.43
N VAL A 270 -25.40 1.90 -9.16
CA VAL A 270 -26.70 2.36 -8.64
C VAL A 270 -27.22 3.44 -9.58
N GLY A 271 -28.54 3.42 -9.86
CA GLY A 271 -29.18 4.45 -10.68
C GLY A 271 -28.92 5.85 -10.14
N ARG A 272 -28.47 6.76 -10.98
CA ARG A 272 -28.22 8.17 -10.60
C ARG A 272 -29.52 8.95 -10.38
N TYR A 273 -30.53 8.64 -11.19
CA TYR A 273 -31.84 9.28 -11.18
C TYR A 273 -32.91 8.31 -10.73
N ASN A 274 -34.05 8.83 -10.33
CA ASN A 274 -35.23 8.02 -10.07
C ASN A 274 -35.65 7.26 -11.34
N THR A 275 -36.19 6.07 -11.15
CA THR A 275 -36.69 5.24 -12.26
C THR A 275 -38.00 5.82 -12.78
N ILE A 276 -38.09 6.00 -14.09
CA ILE A 276 -39.31 6.38 -14.79
C ILE A 276 -39.96 5.17 -15.47
N SER A 277 -41.11 5.39 -16.12
CA SER A 277 -41.76 4.38 -16.94
C SER A 277 -40.77 3.72 -17.91
N GLY A 278 -40.72 2.40 -17.93
CA GLY A 278 -39.72 1.63 -18.66
C GLY A 278 -38.41 1.36 -17.93
N HIS A 279 -38.31 1.70 -16.65
CA HIS A 279 -37.15 1.43 -15.76
C HIS A 279 -35.84 2.12 -16.17
N TYR A 280 -35.93 3.38 -16.65
CA TYR A 280 -34.77 4.17 -17.08
C TYR A 280 -34.32 5.16 -16.00
N SER A 281 -33.01 5.32 -15.85
CA SER A 281 -32.37 6.31 -14.98
C SER A 281 -31.71 7.41 -15.81
N LYS A 282 -32.49 8.37 -16.28
CA LYS A 282 -32.07 9.48 -17.15
C LYS A 282 -32.33 10.85 -16.54
N THR A 283 -31.60 11.88 -17.00
CA THR A 283 -31.90 13.29 -16.70
C THR A 283 -33.29 13.64 -17.25
N GLY A 284 -34.08 14.37 -16.48
CA GLY A 284 -35.45 14.74 -16.85
C GLY A 284 -36.49 13.70 -16.46
N ALA A 285 -36.11 12.58 -15.89
CA ALA A 285 -37.00 11.70 -15.17
C ALA A 285 -37.51 12.44 -13.91
N ALA A 286 -38.80 12.73 -13.85
CA ALA A 286 -39.41 13.23 -12.62
C ALA A 286 -39.33 12.13 -11.52
N PRO A 287 -39.19 12.52 -10.24
CA PRO A 287 -39.24 11.58 -9.14
C PRO A 287 -40.59 10.88 -9.05
#